data_700887d391000ffbade9cec2946d973c
#
_entry.id   700887d391000ffbade9cec2946d973c
#
_cell.length_a   1.000
_cell.length_b   1.000
_cell.length_c   1.000
_cell.angle_alpha   90.00
_cell.angle_beta   90.00
_cell.angle_gamma   90.00
#
_symmetry.space_group_name_H-M   'P 1'
#
loop_
_entity.id
_entity.type
_entity.pdbx_description
1 polymer ?
#
loop_
_entity_poly.entity_id
_entity_poly.type
_entity_poly.pdbx_seq_one_letter_code
_entity_poly.pdbx_strand_id
1 'polypeptide(L)'
;MAKPNKPQHAPDTGHEWDGIRELTNPPPRWWMIAFHAGWIFCIIYFILYPAIPLVHDSTKGILGWTQIKEFKEAVAENDAIKAPYLKKVAAMDGQALLADAGMRNFAESSAKAIFGDNCAGCHGAGGEGAPGLFPNLADDAWLFGGDFDTIVESITDGRQGNMPAHADMLDDAVINQLADFVIAASQGKATEEGLIQFNEAGCNGCHGDDAAGGAVNELGSGAASLTDAIWRFGSSRDDVLRTIRYGVNQEDVPNTRIAIMPAFGGKLSPEAIKMLAVKVHELGGGK
;
A
#
# COMPACT_ATOMS: atom_id res chain seq x y z
N MET A 1 -75.04 26.28 -15.17
CA MET A 1 -74.05 25.19 -15.32
C MET A 1 -72.98 25.68 -16.31
N ALA A 2 -71.81 26.08 -15.83
CA ALA A 2 -70.72 26.51 -16.68
C ALA A 2 -70.06 25.23 -17.30
N LYS A 3 -69.93 25.25 -18.64
CA LYS A 3 -69.25 24.15 -19.35
C LYS A 3 -67.80 24.09 -18.92
N PRO A 4 -67.22 22.90 -18.62
CA PRO A 4 -65.84 22.76 -18.30
C PRO A 4 -65.00 23.21 -19.51
N ASN A 5 -64.11 24.18 -19.27
CA ASN A 5 -63.14 24.69 -20.25
C ASN A 5 -62.20 23.53 -20.59
N LYS A 6 -62.32 22.94 -21.79
CA LYS A 6 -61.32 21.97 -22.29
C LYS A 6 -59.95 22.67 -22.34
N PRO A 7 -58.87 22.08 -21.84
CA PRO A 7 -57.57 22.63 -22.02
C PRO A 7 -57.31 22.77 -23.53
N GLN A 8 -57.11 24.02 -23.99
CA GLN A 8 -56.66 24.30 -25.35
C GLN A 8 -55.22 23.79 -25.47
N HIS A 9 -55.07 22.58 -25.99
CA HIS A 9 -53.75 22.14 -26.41
C HIS A 9 -53.27 23.06 -27.53
N ALA A 10 -52.01 23.55 -27.40
CA ALA A 10 -51.38 24.27 -28.49
C ALA A 10 -51.39 23.41 -29.77
N PRO A 11 -51.56 24.01 -30.93
CA PRO A 11 -51.47 23.31 -32.20
C PRO A 11 -50.08 22.60 -32.29
N ASP A 12 -50.07 21.38 -32.81
CA ASP A 12 -48.85 20.65 -33.08
C ASP A 12 -48.25 21.09 -34.42
N THR A 13 -46.95 20.82 -34.62
CA THR A 13 -46.25 21.10 -35.88
C THR A 13 -46.57 20.10 -36.97
N GLY A 14 -47.29 19.00 -36.65
CA GLY A 14 -47.50 17.85 -37.52
C GLY A 14 -46.32 16.84 -37.49
N HIS A 15 -45.26 17.15 -36.80
CA HIS A 15 -44.12 16.21 -36.64
C HIS A 15 -44.33 15.32 -35.43
N GLU A 16 -44.06 14.02 -35.61
CA GLU A 16 -44.14 13.01 -34.56
C GLU A 16 -42.81 12.22 -34.53
N TRP A 17 -42.23 12.10 -33.34
CA TRP A 17 -41.00 11.35 -33.07
C TRP A 17 -41.28 10.30 -32.00
N ASP A 18 -41.22 9.04 -32.35
CA ASP A 18 -41.48 7.92 -31.43
C ASP A 18 -42.80 8.05 -30.61
N GLY A 19 -43.89 8.53 -31.27
CA GLY A 19 -45.17 8.74 -30.61
C GLY A 19 -45.33 10.07 -29.85
N ILE A 20 -44.27 10.92 -29.81
CA ILE A 20 -44.32 12.23 -29.19
C ILE A 20 -44.51 13.30 -30.26
N ARG A 21 -45.53 14.14 -30.08
CA ARG A 21 -45.83 15.24 -31.00
C ARG A 21 -45.21 16.53 -30.51
N GLU A 22 -44.59 17.27 -31.44
CA GLU A 22 -44.02 18.57 -31.17
C GLU A 22 -45.12 19.65 -31.18
N LEU A 23 -45.13 20.51 -30.14
CA LEU A 23 -46.10 21.60 -29.99
C LEU A 23 -45.49 22.92 -30.51
N THR A 24 -46.32 23.80 -31.06
CA THR A 24 -45.91 25.12 -31.58
C THR A 24 -45.77 26.19 -30.48
N ASN A 25 -45.79 25.80 -29.19
CA ASN A 25 -45.64 26.76 -28.10
C ASN A 25 -44.27 27.45 -28.13
N PRO A 26 -44.17 28.76 -28.03
CA PRO A 26 -42.92 29.44 -27.88
C PRO A 26 -42.30 29.09 -26.54
N PRO A 27 -40.97 28.94 -26.48
CA PRO A 27 -40.27 28.71 -25.23
C PRO A 27 -40.53 29.80 -24.19
N PRO A 28 -40.56 29.49 -22.88
CA PRO A 28 -40.74 30.50 -21.83
C PRO A 28 -39.65 31.57 -21.90
N ARG A 29 -39.98 32.80 -21.55
CA ARG A 29 -39.05 33.95 -21.62
C ARG A 29 -37.78 33.70 -20.77
N TRP A 30 -37.94 33.14 -19.59
CA TRP A 30 -36.82 32.84 -18.71
C TRP A 30 -35.85 31.84 -19.37
N TRP A 31 -36.35 30.85 -20.09
CA TRP A 31 -35.55 29.87 -20.82
C TRP A 31 -34.75 30.55 -21.94
N MET A 32 -35.39 31.42 -22.73
CA MET A 32 -34.72 32.20 -23.79
C MET A 32 -33.61 33.08 -23.22
N ILE A 33 -33.85 33.73 -22.07
CA ILE A 33 -32.85 34.53 -21.39
C ILE A 33 -31.64 33.67 -20.96
N ALA A 34 -31.90 32.53 -20.32
CA ALA A 34 -30.86 31.61 -19.90
C ALA A 34 -30.05 31.04 -21.08
N PHE A 35 -30.74 30.74 -22.20
CA PHE A 35 -30.10 30.25 -23.42
C PHE A 35 -29.16 31.32 -24.03
N HIS A 36 -29.60 32.56 -24.16
CA HIS A 36 -28.74 33.62 -24.68
C HIS A 36 -27.60 33.98 -23.72
N ALA A 37 -27.87 33.98 -22.41
CA ALA A 37 -26.83 34.17 -21.40
C ALA A 37 -25.76 33.07 -21.48
N GLY A 38 -26.16 31.80 -21.71
CA GLY A 38 -25.24 30.70 -21.93
C GLY A 38 -24.33 30.91 -23.15
N TRP A 39 -24.88 31.39 -24.28
CA TRP A 39 -24.06 31.71 -25.46
C TRP A 39 -23.05 32.83 -25.18
N ILE A 40 -23.49 33.89 -24.53
CA ILE A 40 -22.59 35.00 -24.16
C ILE A 40 -21.48 34.48 -23.22
N PHE A 41 -21.84 33.66 -22.23
CA PHE A 41 -20.87 33.03 -21.35
C PHE A 41 -19.85 32.16 -22.12
N CYS A 42 -20.31 31.33 -23.05
CA CYS A 42 -19.42 30.48 -23.85
C CYS A 42 -18.43 31.31 -24.69
N ILE A 43 -18.91 32.43 -25.32
CA ILE A 43 -18.03 33.27 -26.09
C ILE A 43 -16.95 33.91 -25.21
N ILE A 44 -17.35 34.45 -24.05
CA ILE A 44 -16.40 35.00 -23.06
C ILE A 44 -15.41 33.97 -22.61
N TYR A 45 -15.90 32.76 -22.28
CA TYR A 45 -15.07 31.63 -21.83
C TYR A 45 -14.03 31.23 -22.90
N PHE A 46 -14.44 31.12 -24.17
CA PHE A 46 -13.55 30.76 -25.28
C PHE A 46 -12.47 31.80 -25.55
N ILE A 47 -12.73 33.07 -25.25
CA ILE A 47 -11.74 34.13 -25.33
C ILE A 47 -10.75 34.06 -24.18
N LEU A 48 -11.22 33.74 -22.95
CA LEU A 48 -10.40 33.77 -21.74
C LEU A 48 -9.58 32.48 -21.53
N TYR A 49 -10.16 31.33 -21.85
CA TYR A 49 -9.58 30.00 -21.53
C TYR A 49 -9.27 29.20 -22.81
N PRO A 50 -8.42 28.18 -22.71
CA PRO A 50 -8.23 27.20 -23.78
C PRO A 50 -9.55 26.47 -24.06
N ALA A 51 -10.03 26.54 -25.31
CA ALA A 51 -11.36 26.05 -25.62
C ALA A 51 -11.44 25.26 -26.94
N ILE A 52 -10.77 25.72 -28.00
CA ILE A 52 -10.90 25.13 -29.33
C ILE A 52 -9.71 24.22 -29.61
N PRO A 53 -9.92 22.91 -29.84
CA PRO A 53 -8.84 21.99 -30.22
C PRO A 53 -8.35 22.31 -31.63
N LEU A 54 -7.04 22.36 -31.79
CA LEU A 54 -6.32 22.50 -33.05
C LEU A 54 -5.62 21.17 -33.38
N VAL A 55 -4.98 21.05 -34.55
CA VAL A 55 -4.33 19.83 -35.03
C VAL A 55 -3.22 19.34 -34.08
N HIS A 56 -2.47 20.23 -33.46
CA HIS A 56 -1.35 19.90 -32.57
C HIS A 56 -1.44 20.54 -31.16
N ASP A 57 -2.44 21.41 -30.94
CA ASP A 57 -2.59 22.16 -29.68
C ASP A 57 -4.05 22.59 -29.51
N SER A 58 -4.34 23.51 -28.58
CA SER A 58 -5.61 24.20 -28.42
C SER A 58 -5.40 25.72 -28.40
N THR A 59 -6.47 26.49 -28.57
CA THR A 59 -6.41 27.92 -28.32
C THR A 59 -6.00 28.20 -26.87
N LYS A 60 -5.07 29.13 -26.65
CA LYS A 60 -4.50 29.33 -25.28
C LYS A 60 -5.34 30.24 -24.39
N GLY A 61 -6.28 30.99 -24.97
CA GLY A 61 -7.03 32.01 -24.25
C GLY A 61 -6.15 33.19 -23.78
N ILE A 62 -6.79 34.32 -23.48
CA ILE A 62 -6.07 35.54 -23.04
C ILE A 62 -5.42 35.35 -21.67
N LEU A 63 -6.04 34.56 -20.80
CA LEU A 63 -5.50 34.30 -19.44
C LEU A 63 -4.25 33.41 -19.44
N GLY A 64 -3.96 32.69 -20.53
CA GLY A 64 -2.84 31.74 -20.59
C GLY A 64 -2.91 30.67 -19.51
N TRP A 65 -4.10 30.41 -18.97
CA TRP A 65 -4.37 29.41 -17.95
C TRP A 65 -4.40 28.01 -18.58
N THR A 66 -3.81 27.04 -17.90
CA THR A 66 -3.96 25.63 -18.23
C THR A 66 -4.02 24.81 -16.94
N GLN A 67 -4.72 23.70 -16.95
CA GLN A 67 -4.77 22.77 -15.81
C GLN A 67 -3.37 22.31 -15.37
N ILE A 68 -2.47 22.08 -16.34
CA ILE A 68 -1.08 21.69 -16.07
C ILE A 68 -0.31 22.81 -15.37
N LYS A 69 -0.52 24.09 -15.76
CA LYS A 69 0.13 25.22 -15.12
C LYS A 69 -0.36 25.40 -13.69
N GLU A 70 -1.67 25.37 -13.48
CA GLU A 70 -2.28 25.44 -12.14
C GLU A 70 -1.81 24.30 -11.24
N PHE A 71 -1.80 23.07 -11.77
CA PHE A 71 -1.27 21.90 -11.04
C PHE A 71 0.20 22.11 -10.62
N LYS A 72 1.06 22.56 -11.53
CA LYS A 72 2.47 22.81 -11.23
C LYS A 72 2.65 23.91 -10.19
N GLU A 73 1.86 24.98 -10.26
CA GLU A 73 1.87 26.05 -9.27
C GLU A 73 1.42 25.56 -7.89
N ALA A 74 0.35 24.78 -7.82
CA ALA A 74 -0.13 24.18 -6.58
C ALA A 74 0.88 23.17 -5.98
N VAL A 75 1.54 22.36 -6.81
CA VAL A 75 2.63 21.48 -6.36
C VAL A 75 3.80 22.30 -5.80
N ALA A 76 4.24 23.33 -6.52
CA ALA A 76 5.35 24.18 -6.07
C ALA A 76 5.04 24.90 -4.74
N GLU A 77 3.81 25.39 -4.57
CA GLU A 77 3.36 25.99 -3.31
C GLU A 77 3.36 24.97 -2.17
N ASN A 78 2.83 23.78 -2.39
CA ASN A 78 2.82 22.69 -1.40
C ASN A 78 4.25 22.27 -1.03
N ASP A 79 5.13 22.15 -2.02
CA ASP A 79 6.54 21.80 -1.79
C ASP A 79 7.26 22.90 -0.99
N ALA A 80 6.98 24.18 -1.26
CA ALA A 80 7.54 25.27 -0.47
C ALA A 80 7.07 25.24 1.00
N ILE A 81 5.81 24.89 1.26
CA ILE A 81 5.27 24.72 2.62
C ILE A 81 5.95 23.54 3.33
N LYS A 82 6.17 22.43 2.64
CA LYS A 82 6.79 21.21 3.20
C LYS A 82 8.30 21.32 3.38
N ALA A 83 8.99 22.10 2.55
CA ALA A 83 10.44 22.17 2.51
C ALA A 83 11.14 22.37 3.89
N PRO A 84 10.69 23.29 4.78
CA PRO A 84 11.32 23.46 6.08
C PRO A 84 11.17 22.23 7.00
N TYR A 85 10.07 21.49 6.88
CA TYR A 85 9.84 20.26 7.63
C TYR A 85 10.69 19.11 7.07
N LEU A 86 10.76 18.95 5.75
CA LEU A 86 11.61 17.94 5.11
C LEU A 86 13.09 18.14 5.45
N LYS A 87 13.54 19.41 5.49
CA LYS A 87 14.90 19.72 5.94
C LYS A 87 15.16 19.28 7.39
N LYS A 88 14.18 19.43 8.28
CA LYS A 88 14.29 18.93 9.66
C LYS A 88 14.31 17.40 9.70
N VAL A 89 13.42 16.71 8.96
CA VAL A 89 13.42 15.24 8.85
C VAL A 89 14.77 14.73 8.39
N ALA A 90 15.38 15.38 7.37
CA ALA A 90 16.71 15.00 6.87
C ALA A 90 17.78 15.10 7.96
N ALA A 91 17.75 16.15 8.78
CA ALA A 91 18.76 16.45 9.79
C ALA A 91 18.61 15.65 11.10
N MET A 92 17.42 15.14 11.40
CA MET A 92 17.14 14.40 12.63
C MET A 92 17.51 12.92 12.48
N ASP A 93 18.03 12.33 13.56
CA ASP A 93 18.09 10.88 13.69
C ASP A 93 16.73 10.29 14.02
N GLY A 94 16.62 8.97 13.94
CA GLY A 94 15.34 8.26 14.14
C GLY A 94 14.73 8.48 15.51
N GLN A 95 15.54 8.42 16.57
CA GLN A 95 15.06 8.57 17.94
C GLN A 95 14.57 10.00 18.20
N ALA A 96 15.30 11.01 17.73
CA ALA A 96 14.88 12.39 17.83
C ALA A 96 13.56 12.65 17.04
N LEU A 97 13.44 12.04 15.87
CA LEU A 97 12.24 12.17 15.02
C LEU A 97 11.00 11.55 15.70
N LEU A 98 11.16 10.39 16.32
CA LEU A 98 10.08 9.72 17.07
C LEU A 98 9.72 10.45 18.36
N ALA A 99 10.69 11.09 19.03
CA ALA A 99 10.47 11.82 20.28
C ALA A 99 9.78 13.19 20.08
N ASP A 100 10.02 13.86 18.94
CA ASP A 100 9.39 15.14 18.62
C ASP A 100 7.96 14.92 18.10
N ALA A 101 6.96 15.17 18.93
CA ALA A 101 5.56 14.96 18.57
C ALA A 101 5.10 15.75 17.33
N GLY A 102 5.64 16.96 17.10
CA GLY A 102 5.29 17.77 15.93
C GLY A 102 5.86 17.18 14.64
N MET A 103 7.11 16.76 14.68
CA MET A 103 7.79 16.15 13.53
C MET A 103 7.28 14.74 13.25
N ARG A 104 6.99 13.96 14.29
CA ARG A 104 6.35 12.64 14.16
C ARG A 104 5.00 12.74 13.47
N ASN A 105 4.11 13.63 13.92
CA ASN A 105 2.81 13.85 13.29
C ASN A 105 2.92 14.33 11.83
N PHE A 106 3.89 15.21 11.54
CA PHE A 106 4.17 15.63 10.17
C PHE A 106 4.62 14.44 9.31
N ALA A 107 5.56 13.64 9.80
CA ALA A 107 6.11 12.48 9.11
C ALA A 107 5.00 11.44 8.83
N GLU A 108 4.22 11.07 9.85
CA GLU A 108 3.11 10.12 9.72
C GLU A 108 2.05 10.58 8.71
N SER A 109 1.62 11.84 8.81
CA SER A 109 0.62 12.41 7.90
C SER A 109 1.13 12.47 6.46
N SER A 110 2.39 12.85 6.27
CA SER A 110 3.03 12.92 4.95
C SER A 110 3.27 11.52 4.36
N ALA A 111 3.61 10.54 5.19
CA ALA A 111 3.83 9.17 4.77
C ALA A 111 2.54 8.45 4.33
N LYS A 112 1.37 8.90 4.75
CA LYS A 112 0.09 8.21 4.46
C LYS A 112 -0.14 7.99 2.97
N ALA A 113 0.05 9.02 2.14
CA ALA A 113 -0.09 8.90 0.69
C ALA A 113 1.03 8.01 0.10
N ILE A 114 2.28 8.22 0.53
CA ILE A 114 3.43 7.45 0.05
C ILE A 114 3.26 5.96 0.36
N PHE A 115 2.77 5.63 1.56
CA PHE A 115 2.47 4.26 1.98
C PHE A 115 1.33 3.66 1.14
N GLY A 116 0.26 4.44 0.90
CA GLY A 116 -0.85 4.04 0.03
C GLY A 116 -0.39 3.66 -1.37
N ASP A 117 0.49 4.48 -1.96
CA ASP A 117 0.94 4.31 -3.34
C ASP A 117 2.00 3.20 -3.51
N ASN A 118 2.80 2.89 -2.47
CA ASN A 118 3.96 2.02 -2.63
C ASN A 118 3.93 0.76 -1.74
N CYS A 119 3.23 0.78 -0.62
CA CYS A 119 3.30 -0.27 0.40
C CYS A 119 1.97 -1.00 0.60
N ALA A 120 0.85 -0.26 0.57
CA ALA A 120 -0.47 -0.80 0.89
C ALA A 120 -0.94 -1.91 -0.06
N GLY A 121 -0.44 -1.96 -1.30
CA GLY A 121 -0.75 -3.03 -2.25
C GLY A 121 -0.35 -4.43 -1.75
N CYS A 122 0.70 -4.51 -0.92
CA CYS A 122 1.16 -5.74 -0.29
C CYS A 122 0.77 -5.78 1.20
N HIS A 123 1.05 -4.70 1.94
CA HIS A 123 0.90 -4.69 3.39
C HIS A 123 -0.50 -4.30 3.90
N GLY A 124 -1.44 -3.96 3.00
CA GLY A 124 -2.74 -3.41 3.40
C GLY A 124 -2.66 -1.94 3.81
N ALA A 125 -3.80 -1.23 3.81
CA ALA A 125 -3.84 0.21 4.10
C ALA A 125 -3.50 0.55 5.56
N GLY A 126 -3.77 -0.36 6.47
CA GLY A 126 -3.44 -0.30 7.90
C GLY A 126 -2.17 -1.06 8.29
N GLY A 127 -1.48 -1.67 7.34
CA GLY A 127 -0.31 -2.50 7.61
C GLY A 127 -0.65 -3.95 8.02
N GLU A 128 -1.91 -4.36 7.91
CA GLU A 128 -2.42 -5.68 8.33
C GLU A 128 -1.90 -6.86 7.52
N GLY A 129 -1.24 -6.60 6.40
CA GLY A 129 -0.68 -7.63 5.53
C GLY A 129 -1.72 -8.48 4.82
N ALA A 130 -1.28 -9.64 4.33
CA ALA A 130 -2.14 -10.67 3.78
C ALA A 130 -1.62 -12.05 4.25
N PRO A 131 -2.42 -12.81 5.02
CA PRO A 131 -1.99 -14.09 5.58
C PRO A 131 -1.43 -15.03 4.51
N GLY A 132 -0.25 -15.60 4.75
CA GLY A 132 0.42 -16.51 3.82
C GLY A 132 1.11 -15.84 2.62
N LEU A 133 0.94 -14.53 2.41
CA LEU A 133 1.53 -13.79 1.30
C LEU A 133 2.43 -12.63 1.78
N PHE A 134 1.89 -11.69 2.55
CA PHE A 134 2.60 -10.48 2.97
C PHE A 134 2.53 -10.30 4.49
N PRO A 135 3.63 -9.86 5.13
CA PRO A 135 3.66 -9.72 6.58
C PRO A 135 2.73 -8.60 7.06
N ASN A 136 2.14 -8.82 8.23
CA ASN A 136 1.50 -7.80 9.02
C ASN A 136 2.59 -6.92 9.67
N LEU A 137 2.47 -5.61 9.55
CA LEU A 137 3.42 -4.65 10.12
C LEU A 137 3.00 -4.15 11.51
N ALA A 138 1.86 -4.60 12.00
CA ALA A 138 1.31 -4.21 13.29
C ALA A 138 1.39 -5.33 14.34
N ASP A 139 1.93 -6.51 13.99
CA ASP A 139 2.20 -7.61 14.92
C ASP A 139 3.66 -7.61 15.41
N ASP A 140 3.98 -8.54 16.34
CA ASP A 140 5.31 -8.62 16.95
C ASP A 140 6.28 -9.53 16.18
N ALA A 141 5.92 -10.04 14.99
CA ALA A 141 6.78 -10.92 14.19
C ALA A 141 7.71 -10.14 13.26
N TRP A 142 8.74 -9.57 13.82
CA TRP A 142 9.73 -8.75 13.11
C TRP A 142 11.04 -9.53 12.88
N LEU A 143 11.17 -10.18 11.74
CA LEU A 143 12.31 -11.03 11.39
C LEU A 143 13.65 -10.30 11.36
N PHE A 144 13.64 -9.04 10.95
CA PHE A 144 14.86 -8.22 10.77
C PHE A 144 15.03 -7.16 11.86
N GLY A 145 14.09 -7.05 12.77
CA GLY A 145 14.03 -6.04 13.82
C GLY A 145 13.07 -4.89 13.51
N GLY A 146 12.45 -4.35 14.56
CA GLY A 146 11.43 -3.30 14.51
C GLY A 146 11.94 -1.92 14.91
N ASP A 147 13.24 -1.76 15.18
CA ASP A 147 13.81 -0.45 15.45
C ASP A 147 13.81 0.44 14.21
N PHE A 148 13.84 1.76 14.42
CA PHE A 148 13.69 2.75 13.36
C PHE A 148 14.72 2.58 12.23
N ASP A 149 15.98 2.36 12.58
CA ASP A 149 17.05 2.30 11.58
C ASP A 149 16.97 1.01 10.76
N THR A 150 16.60 -0.09 11.38
CA THR A 150 16.33 -1.36 10.70
C THR A 150 15.11 -1.28 9.78
N ILE A 151 14.06 -0.53 10.16
CA ILE A 151 12.92 -0.26 9.29
C ILE A 151 13.35 0.59 8.07
N VAL A 152 14.18 1.63 8.30
CA VAL A 152 14.75 2.46 7.21
C VAL A 152 15.56 1.60 6.25
N GLU A 153 16.43 0.72 6.76
CA GLU A 153 17.22 -0.22 5.95
C GLU A 153 16.32 -1.17 5.17
N SER A 154 15.29 -1.73 5.83
CA SER A 154 14.33 -2.65 5.19
C SER A 154 13.58 -2.01 4.03
N ILE A 155 13.22 -0.72 4.15
CA ILE A 155 12.56 0.02 3.07
C ILE A 155 13.57 0.39 1.98
N THR A 156 14.79 0.79 2.36
CA THR A 156 15.83 1.26 1.43
C THR A 156 16.31 0.13 0.53
N ASP A 157 16.72 -0.99 1.13
CA ASP A 157 17.43 -2.07 0.46
C ASP A 157 16.53 -3.27 0.12
N GLY A 158 15.30 -3.26 0.67
CA GLY A 158 14.42 -4.42 0.61
C GLY A 158 14.87 -5.53 1.56
N ARG A 159 14.13 -6.63 1.53
CA ARG A 159 14.47 -7.83 2.33
C ARG A 159 14.16 -9.09 1.53
N GLN A 160 15.01 -10.07 1.69
CA GLN A 160 14.80 -11.40 1.14
C GLN A 160 15.00 -12.43 2.24
N GLY A 161 13.93 -13.13 2.61
CA GLY A 161 14.00 -14.27 3.50
C GLY A 161 14.78 -15.41 2.81
N ASN A 162 15.50 -16.20 3.59
CA ASN A 162 16.19 -17.38 3.08
C ASN A 162 16.07 -18.53 4.10
N MET A 163 15.48 -19.63 3.67
CA MET A 163 15.44 -20.88 4.43
C MET A 163 15.80 -22.01 3.48
N PRO A 164 16.82 -22.82 3.75
CA PRO A 164 17.18 -23.96 2.92
C PRO A 164 16.02 -24.94 2.73
N ALA A 165 15.97 -25.62 1.58
CA ALA A 165 15.10 -26.76 1.36
C ALA A 165 15.72 -28.00 2.01
N HIS A 166 14.95 -28.74 2.79
CA HIS A 166 15.46 -29.89 3.53
C HIS A 166 15.03 -31.25 2.94
N ALA A 167 14.26 -31.27 1.83
CA ALA A 167 13.76 -32.50 1.24
C ALA A 167 14.87 -33.50 0.82
N ASP A 168 16.00 -32.97 0.33
CA ASP A 168 17.14 -33.78 -0.11
C ASP A 168 18.20 -34.01 1.00
N MET A 169 18.03 -33.37 2.17
CA MET A 169 18.99 -33.40 3.27
C MET A 169 18.53 -34.25 4.44
N LEU A 170 17.23 -34.42 4.64
CA LEU A 170 16.61 -35.10 5.75
C LEU A 170 15.62 -36.16 5.26
N ASP A 171 15.55 -37.28 5.98
CA ASP A 171 14.54 -38.31 5.74
C ASP A 171 13.13 -37.79 5.99
N ASP A 172 12.16 -38.27 5.22
CA ASP A 172 10.74 -37.89 5.35
C ASP A 172 10.20 -38.11 6.78
N ALA A 173 10.65 -39.13 7.49
CA ALA A 173 10.26 -39.37 8.88
C ALA A 173 10.72 -38.21 9.80
N VAL A 174 11.96 -37.76 9.62
CA VAL A 174 12.53 -36.62 10.38
C VAL A 174 11.79 -35.33 10.06
N ILE A 175 11.54 -35.04 8.77
CA ILE A 175 10.78 -33.86 8.35
C ILE A 175 9.38 -33.85 8.99
N ASN A 176 8.70 -34.98 9.02
CA ASN A 176 7.39 -35.10 9.67
C ASN A 176 7.45 -34.83 11.18
N GLN A 177 8.45 -35.37 11.89
CA GLN A 177 8.65 -35.12 13.31
C GLN A 177 8.98 -33.67 13.62
N LEU A 178 9.81 -33.02 12.77
CA LEU A 178 10.11 -31.60 12.89
C LEU A 178 8.87 -30.72 12.66
N ALA A 179 8.01 -31.08 11.72
CA ALA A 179 6.76 -30.33 11.50
C ALA A 179 5.82 -30.47 12.73
N ASP A 180 5.71 -31.67 13.31
CA ASP A 180 4.92 -31.90 14.52
C ASP A 180 5.50 -31.16 15.73
N PHE A 181 6.83 -31.10 15.86
CA PHE A 181 7.52 -30.30 16.87
C PHE A 181 7.22 -28.81 16.72
N VAL A 182 7.38 -28.23 15.51
CA VAL A 182 7.13 -26.80 15.26
C VAL A 182 5.69 -26.42 15.60
N ILE A 183 4.72 -27.25 15.24
CA ILE A 183 3.32 -27.03 15.60
C ILE A 183 3.11 -27.12 17.12
N ALA A 184 3.73 -28.06 17.79
CA ALA A 184 3.65 -28.19 19.24
C ALA A 184 4.33 -26.99 19.94
N ALA A 185 5.47 -26.54 19.44
CA ALA A 185 6.22 -25.41 19.97
C ALA A 185 5.40 -24.12 19.90
N SER A 186 4.72 -23.86 18.78
CA SER A 186 3.85 -22.68 18.62
C SER A 186 2.64 -22.68 19.58
N GLN A 187 2.31 -23.82 20.18
CA GLN A 187 1.24 -23.96 21.17
C GLN A 187 1.78 -24.02 22.62
N GLY A 188 3.09 -23.80 22.83
CA GLY A 188 3.73 -23.96 24.13
C GLY A 188 3.79 -25.41 24.64
N LYS A 189 3.73 -26.37 23.72
CA LYS A 189 3.72 -27.82 24.00
C LYS A 189 4.96 -28.55 23.44
N ALA A 190 6.04 -27.80 23.20
CA ALA A 190 7.30 -28.40 22.75
C ALA A 190 7.78 -29.50 23.71
N THR A 191 8.26 -30.63 23.19
CA THR A 191 8.90 -31.67 23.97
C THR A 191 10.42 -31.52 23.92
N GLU A 192 11.10 -31.99 24.94
CA GLU A 192 12.56 -31.97 24.98
C GLU A 192 13.16 -32.81 23.85
N GLU A 193 12.61 -34.01 23.59
CA GLU A 193 13.03 -34.87 22.49
C GLU A 193 12.88 -34.17 21.11
N GLY A 194 11.76 -33.46 20.91
CA GLY A 194 11.55 -32.70 19.68
C GLY A 194 12.54 -31.52 19.51
N LEU A 195 12.88 -30.87 20.62
CA LEU A 195 13.88 -29.79 20.61
C LEU A 195 15.30 -30.33 20.32
N ILE A 196 15.66 -31.48 20.90
CA ILE A 196 16.93 -32.15 20.59
C ILE A 196 17.01 -32.46 19.08
N GLN A 197 15.97 -33.09 18.52
CA GLN A 197 15.93 -33.41 17.09
C GLN A 197 15.99 -32.17 16.19
N PHE A 198 15.33 -31.09 16.60
CA PHE A 198 15.36 -29.78 15.91
C PHE A 198 16.78 -29.20 15.87
N ASN A 199 17.50 -29.28 16.99
CA ASN A 199 18.89 -28.85 17.10
C ASN A 199 19.86 -29.78 16.32
N GLU A 200 19.68 -31.06 16.37
CA GLU A 200 20.47 -32.06 15.60
C GLU A 200 20.26 -31.89 14.08
N ALA A 201 19.07 -31.50 13.66
CA ALA A 201 18.79 -31.17 12.26
C ALA A 201 19.39 -29.82 11.80
N GLY A 202 20.03 -29.03 12.68
CA GLY A 202 20.69 -27.79 12.40
C GLY A 202 19.74 -26.59 12.28
N CYS A 203 18.48 -26.73 12.65
CA CYS A 203 17.49 -25.67 12.56
C CYS A 203 17.78 -24.50 13.54
N ASN A 204 18.42 -24.83 14.67
CA ASN A 204 18.81 -23.85 15.69
C ASN A 204 19.78 -22.78 15.19
N GLY A 205 20.58 -23.08 14.15
CA GLY A 205 21.52 -22.10 13.57
C GLY A 205 20.86 -20.80 13.09
N CYS A 206 19.57 -20.86 12.75
CA CYS A 206 18.77 -19.68 12.37
C CYS A 206 17.67 -19.38 13.40
N HIS A 207 16.96 -20.41 13.87
CA HIS A 207 15.79 -20.25 14.74
C HIS A 207 16.09 -20.21 16.25
N GLY A 208 17.36 -20.29 16.64
CA GLY A 208 17.79 -20.34 18.05
C GLY A 208 17.66 -21.72 18.68
N ASP A 209 18.43 -21.97 19.74
CA ASP A 209 18.44 -23.26 20.43
C ASP A 209 17.13 -23.63 21.14
N ASP A 210 16.29 -22.62 21.38
CA ASP A 210 14.97 -22.72 21.97
C ASP A 210 13.82 -22.57 20.95
N ALA A 211 14.15 -22.46 19.65
CA ALA A 211 13.23 -22.22 18.54
C ALA A 211 12.46 -20.89 18.66
N ALA A 212 12.89 -19.97 19.52
CA ALA A 212 12.22 -18.66 19.70
C ALA A 212 12.51 -17.66 18.57
N GLY A 213 13.28 -18.06 17.57
CA GLY A 213 13.70 -17.18 16.49
C GLY A 213 14.84 -16.27 16.94
N GLY A 214 15.07 -15.25 16.18
CA GLY A 214 16.07 -14.27 16.56
C GLY A 214 16.19 -13.15 15.55
N ALA A 215 16.53 -12.00 16.07
CA ALA A 215 17.02 -10.90 15.25
C ALA A 215 18.23 -11.40 14.44
N VAL A 216 18.45 -10.72 13.33
CA VAL A 216 19.52 -10.92 12.35
C VAL A 216 20.73 -11.62 12.95
N ASN A 217 20.94 -12.88 12.58
CA ASN A 217 22.15 -13.61 12.92
C ASN A 217 23.36 -13.03 12.17
N GLU A 218 24.58 -13.54 12.42
CA GLU A 218 25.80 -13.12 11.75
C GLU A 218 25.74 -13.23 10.22
N LEU A 219 24.76 -13.96 9.68
CA LEU A 219 24.51 -14.15 8.24
C LEU A 219 23.54 -13.09 7.67
N GLY A 220 23.07 -12.14 8.49
CA GLY A 220 22.13 -11.11 8.06
C GLY A 220 20.70 -11.61 7.79
N SER A 221 20.37 -12.84 8.17
CA SER A 221 19.05 -13.42 8.00
C SER A 221 18.29 -13.46 9.33
N GLY A 222 17.16 -12.82 9.40
CA GLY A 222 16.18 -13.00 10.48
C GLY A 222 15.44 -14.33 10.30
N ALA A 223 15.19 -15.04 11.39
CA ALA A 223 14.38 -16.24 11.39
C ALA A 223 13.14 -16.06 12.28
N ALA A 224 12.00 -16.58 11.80
CA ALA A 224 10.76 -16.50 12.54
C ALA A 224 10.87 -17.22 13.88
N SER A 225 10.25 -16.67 14.93
CA SER A 225 9.90 -17.45 16.12
C SER A 225 9.01 -18.63 15.72
N LEU A 226 9.29 -19.79 16.27
CA LEU A 226 8.47 -20.99 16.10
C LEU A 226 7.70 -21.32 17.38
N THR A 227 7.83 -20.48 18.42
CA THR A 227 7.20 -20.66 19.74
C THR A 227 6.00 -19.73 19.97
N ASP A 228 5.65 -18.92 19.00
CA ASP A 228 4.47 -18.06 19.04
C ASP A 228 3.37 -18.52 18.05
N ALA A 229 2.23 -17.83 18.07
CA ALA A 229 1.09 -18.14 17.21
C ALA A 229 1.07 -17.33 15.91
N ILE A 230 2.15 -16.61 15.57
CA ILE A 230 2.21 -15.72 14.39
C ILE A 230 2.85 -16.49 13.22
N TRP A 231 2.06 -16.79 12.21
CA TRP A 231 2.47 -17.61 11.08
C TRP A 231 2.60 -16.82 9.78
N ARG A 232 3.81 -16.83 9.23
CA ARG A 232 4.08 -16.15 7.94
C ARG A 232 3.42 -16.84 6.76
N PHE A 233 3.43 -18.18 6.71
CA PHE A 233 2.99 -18.98 5.55
C PHE A 233 1.81 -19.91 5.83
N GLY A 234 1.21 -19.81 7.02
CA GLY A 234 0.11 -20.65 7.47
C GLY A 234 0.53 -21.64 8.57
N SER A 235 -0.44 -22.00 9.39
CA SER A 235 -0.28 -22.85 10.59
C SER A 235 -0.69 -24.30 10.39
N SER A 236 -1.18 -24.66 9.20
CA SER A 236 -1.55 -26.06 8.94
C SER A 236 -0.30 -26.93 8.85
N ARG A 237 -0.45 -28.23 9.20
CA ARG A 237 0.64 -29.19 9.11
C ARG A 237 1.23 -29.24 7.69
N ASP A 238 0.39 -29.15 6.67
CA ASP A 238 0.82 -29.16 5.27
C ASP A 238 1.62 -27.91 4.91
N ASP A 239 1.26 -26.74 5.47
CA ASP A 239 2.02 -25.49 5.29
C ASP A 239 3.40 -25.57 5.90
N VAL A 240 3.50 -26.11 7.14
CA VAL A 240 4.77 -26.29 7.83
C VAL A 240 5.64 -27.31 7.09
N LEU A 241 5.08 -28.46 6.70
CA LEU A 241 5.77 -29.47 5.89
C LEU A 241 6.29 -28.90 4.58
N ARG A 242 5.46 -28.11 3.89
CA ARG A 242 5.85 -27.47 2.63
C ARG A 242 7.04 -26.52 2.85
N THR A 243 7.00 -25.73 3.93
CA THR A 243 8.07 -24.77 4.23
C THR A 243 9.37 -25.48 4.58
N ILE A 244 9.34 -26.56 5.39
CA ILE A 244 10.53 -27.34 5.72
C ILE A 244 11.09 -28.04 4.47
N ARG A 245 10.24 -28.67 3.66
CA ARG A 245 10.69 -29.43 2.47
C ARG A 245 11.29 -28.56 1.40
N TYR A 246 10.63 -27.43 1.07
CA TYR A 246 10.95 -26.65 -0.12
C TYR A 246 11.61 -25.30 0.19
N GLY A 247 11.77 -24.97 1.48
CA GLY A 247 12.41 -23.76 1.93
C GLY A 247 11.71 -22.45 1.51
N VAL A 248 12.44 -21.37 1.66
CA VAL A 248 12.01 -20.02 1.31
C VAL A 248 13.03 -19.40 0.34
N ASN A 249 12.57 -18.89 -0.78
CA ASN A 249 13.36 -18.26 -1.85
C ASN A 249 14.54 -19.14 -2.34
N GLN A 250 14.30 -20.44 -2.48
CA GLN A 250 15.30 -21.37 -3.02
C GLN A 250 15.23 -21.38 -4.54
N GLU A 251 16.34 -21.04 -5.18
CA GLU A 251 16.48 -21.16 -6.63
C GLU A 251 16.34 -22.64 -7.05
N ASP A 252 15.67 -22.87 -8.17
CA ASP A 252 15.46 -24.20 -8.77
C ASP A 252 14.69 -25.21 -7.91
N VAL A 253 14.12 -24.81 -6.75
CA VAL A 253 13.26 -25.66 -5.94
C VAL A 253 11.78 -25.40 -6.24
N PRO A 254 11.09 -26.32 -6.95
CA PRO A 254 9.66 -26.22 -7.15
C PRO A 254 8.93 -26.15 -5.80
N ASN A 255 7.88 -25.32 -5.73
CA ASN A 255 7.06 -25.14 -4.52
C ASN A 255 7.74 -24.41 -3.34
N THR A 256 8.93 -23.84 -3.49
CA THR A 256 9.53 -22.97 -2.49
C THR A 256 8.57 -21.81 -2.12
N ARG A 257 8.64 -21.34 -0.90
CA ARG A 257 7.89 -20.12 -0.47
C ARG A 257 8.61 -18.88 -0.99
N ILE A 258 7.85 -17.84 -1.29
CA ILE A 258 8.40 -16.55 -1.72
C ILE A 258 8.23 -15.53 -0.61
N ALA A 259 9.34 -14.86 -0.24
CA ALA A 259 9.40 -13.83 0.78
C ALA A 259 10.39 -12.74 0.36
N ILE A 260 9.98 -11.90 -0.58
CA ILE A 260 10.81 -10.81 -1.11
C ILE A 260 10.08 -9.49 -0.91
N MET A 261 10.72 -8.53 -0.27
CA MET A 261 10.37 -7.12 -0.24
C MET A 261 11.31 -6.37 -1.18
N PRO A 262 10.81 -5.67 -2.19
CA PRO A 262 11.67 -4.92 -3.12
C PRO A 262 12.30 -3.71 -2.43
N ALA A 263 13.47 -3.28 -2.93
CA ALA A 263 14.15 -2.08 -2.51
C ALA A 263 13.45 -0.81 -3.03
N PHE A 264 13.34 0.20 -2.18
CA PHE A 264 12.75 1.50 -2.53
C PHE A 264 13.76 2.66 -2.53
N GLY A 265 15.03 2.45 -2.14
CA GLY A 265 16.06 3.47 -2.09
C GLY A 265 16.33 4.18 -3.41
N GLY A 266 16.15 3.49 -4.54
CA GLY A 266 16.25 4.07 -5.88
C GLY A 266 14.98 4.79 -6.39
N LYS A 267 13.86 4.69 -5.66
CA LYS A 267 12.54 5.20 -6.05
C LYS A 267 12.04 6.34 -5.16
N LEU A 268 12.37 6.29 -3.89
CA LEU A 268 11.93 7.24 -2.87
C LEU A 268 13.11 8.07 -2.35
N SER A 269 12.85 9.32 -1.96
CA SER A 269 13.89 10.13 -1.31
C SER A 269 14.19 9.62 0.11
N PRO A 270 15.41 9.89 0.65
CA PRO A 270 15.74 9.51 2.01
C PRO A 270 14.75 10.05 3.07
N GLU A 271 14.24 11.27 2.87
CA GLU A 271 13.24 11.87 3.75
C GLU A 271 11.90 11.11 3.68
N ALA A 272 11.48 10.69 2.48
CA ALA A 272 10.27 9.89 2.29
C ALA A 272 10.40 8.52 2.98
N ILE A 273 11.57 7.89 2.91
CA ILE A 273 11.87 6.62 3.59
C ILE A 273 11.84 6.81 5.11
N LYS A 274 12.45 7.86 5.66
CA LYS A 274 12.38 8.18 7.10
C LYS A 274 10.94 8.41 7.56
N MET A 275 10.13 9.14 6.78
CA MET A 275 8.72 9.35 7.11
C MET A 275 7.91 8.05 7.06
N LEU A 276 8.18 7.17 6.10
CA LEU A 276 7.59 5.84 6.04
C LEU A 276 7.99 4.99 7.25
N ALA A 277 9.26 5.05 7.67
CA ALA A 277 9.74 4.34 8.86
C ALA A 277 9.01 4.81 10.13
N VAL A 278 8.78 6.13 10.31
CA VAL A 278 7.92 6.65 11.38
C VAL A 278 6.53 6.01 11.31
N LYS A 279 5.90 6.03 10.14
CA LYS A 279 4.55 5.47 9.98
C LYS A 279 4.51 3.99 10.33
N VAL A 280 5.46 3.21 9.87
CA VAL A 280 5.53 1.75 10.15
C VAL A 280 5.78 1.51 11.63
N HIS A 281 6.70 2.24 12.26
CA HIS A 281 6.96 2.16 13.69
C HIS A 281 5.71 2.51 14.56
N GLU A 282 4.90 3.48 14.12
CA GLU A 282 3.66 3.87 14.81
C GLU A 282 2.49 2.89 14.60
N LEU A 283 2.62 1.88 13.72
CA LEU A 283 1.66 0.78 13.64
C LEU A 283 1.69 -0.11 14.89
N GLY A 284 2.78 -0.07 15.66
CA GLY A 284 2.85 -0.62 17.02
C GLY A 284 3.44 -2.01 17.14
N GLY A 285 3.78 -2.66 16.04
CA GLY A 285 4.47 -3.95 16.08
C GLY A 285 5.96 -3.82 16.37
N GLY A 286 6.58 -4.92 16.82
CA GLY A 286 8.03 -5.03 16.98
C GLY A 286 8.68 -4.20 18.09
N LYS A 287 7.89 -3.79 19.08
CA LYS A 287 8.35 -2.97 20.23
C LYS A 287 8.62 -3.82 21.45
#